data_3e7c8b5870e1977edfcc99fcb47c033c
#
_entry.id   3e7c8b5870e1977edfcc99fcb47c033c
#
_cell.length_a   1.000
_cell.length_b   1.000
_cell.length_c   1.000
_cell.angle_alpha   90.00
_cell.angle_beta   90.00
_cell.angle_gamma   90.00
#
_symmetry.space_group_name_H-M   'P 1'
#
loop_
_entity.id
_entity.type
_entity.pdbx_description
1 polymer ?
#
loop_
_entity_poly.entity_id
_entity_poly.type
_entity_poly.pdbx_seq_one_letter_code
_entity_poly.pdbx_strand_id
1 'polypeptide(L)'
;MNNLVNKTWHLAKNEEETKLTDFEFQLWRVFYGFTRWQEGCEKVANQTDLTGSELSLLHIIRMKDRSKTINELTRLLNRDDNFNVNYSIQKLIKNGLIRKILSDKNNKKAFSYEITEEGIKNTDAYTALRQSILIELLKKKKELNLEKFTDVLSELIAIYEEADRTVLTYMGDKPEVSKKLKKQ
;
A
#
# COMPACT_ATOMS: atom_id res chain seq x y z
N MET A 1 -28.20 -2.55 -0.86
CA MET A 1 -27.01 -3.26 -0.36
C MET A 1 -27.29 -3.63 1.08
N ASN A 2 -27.17 -4.90 1.47
CA ASN A 2 -27.30 -5.28 2.87
C ASN A 2 -26.13 -4.64 3.63
N ASN A 3 -26.43 -3.84 4.65
CA ASN A 3 -25.41 -3.34 5.58
C ASN A 3 -24.70 -4.55 6.17
N LEU A 4 -23.43 -4.73 5.78
CA LEU A 4 -22.59 -5.85 6.24
C LEU A 4 -22.13 -5.66 7.69
N VAL A 5 -22.32 -4.48 8.25
CA VAL A 5 -21.93 -4.12 9.62
C VAL A 5 -23.17 -4.02 10.48
N ASN A 6 -23.16 -4.78 11.57
CA ASN A 6 -24.22 -4.74 12.57
C ASN A 6 -24.11 -3.44 13.40
N LYS A 7 -25.22 -2.75 13.66
CA LYS A 7 -25.29 -1.56 14.52
C LYS A 7 -24.77 -1.78 15.97
N THR A 8 -24.55 -3.02 16.36
CA THR A 8 -23.98 -3.39 17.67
C THR A 8 -22.46 -3.60 17.64
N TRP A 9 -21.80 -3.30 16.54
CA TRP A 9 -20.35 -3.41 16.48
C TRP A 9 -19.69 -2.39 17.41
N HIS A 10 -18.67 -2.82 18.17
CA HIS A 10 -17.98 -2.02 19.19
C HIS A 10 -17.32 -0.73 18.66
N LEU A 11 -17.08 -0.61 17.35
CA LEU A 11 -16.51 0.56 16.70
C LEU A 11 -17.53 1.67 16.40
N ALA A 12 -18.84 1.43 16.63
CA ALA A 12 -19.87 2.38 16.25
C ALA A 12 -20.90 2.55 17.37
N LYS A 13 -21.02 3.78 17.90
CA LYS A 13 -21.98 4.17 18.94
C LYS A 13 -23.15 4.98 18.38
N ASN A 14 -23.01 5.55 17.19
CA ASN A 14 -24.00 6.39 16.52
C ASN A 14 -23.99 6.13 15.00
N GLU A 15 -24.88 6.82 14.26
CA GLU A 15 -25.05 6.60 12.83
C GLU A 15 -23.82 7.02 12.00
N GLU A 16 -23.16 8.12 12.36
CA GLU A 16 -21.96 8.59 11.64
C GLU A 16 -20.79 7.62 11.84
N GLU A 17 -20.58 7.15 13.05
CA GLU A 17 -19.56 6.12 13.34
C GLU A 17 -19.89 4.80 12.63
N THR A 18 -21.17 4.46 12.45
CA THR A 18 -21.58 3.29 11.68
C THR A 18 -21.17 3.43 10.21
N LYS A 19 -21.35 4.61 9.60
CA LYS A 19 -20.94 4.87 8.21
C LYS A 19 -19.42 4.74 8.05
N LEU A 20 -18.65 5.29 8.99
CA LEU A 20 -17.19 5.15 8.99
C LEU A 20 -16.77 3.69 9.13
N THR A 21 -17.37 2.95 10.06
CA THR A 21 -17.08 1.53 10.29
C THR A 21 -17.40 0.67 9.05
N ASP A 22 -18.56 0.91 8.40
CA ASP A 22 -18.92 0.25 7.14
C ASP A 22 -17.89 0.53 6.06
N PHE A 23 -17.43 1.77 5.95
CA PHE A 23 -16.40 2.17 5.00
C PHE A 23 -15.07 1.47 5.27
N GLU A 24 -14.56 1.52 6.51
CA GLU A 24 -13.29 0.88 6.90
C GLU A 24 -13.32 -0.64 6.69
N PHE A 25 -14.46 -1.28 6.96
CA PHE A 25 -14.65 -2.70 6.66
C PHE A 25 -14.52 -3.00 5.16
N GLN A 26 -15.09 -2.17 4.28
CA GLN A 26 -14.91 -2.33 2.84
C GLN A 26 -13.47 -2.04 2.41
N LEU A 27 -12.80 -1.06 3.02
CA LEU A 27 -11.40 -0.74 2.75
C LEU A 27 -10.49 -1.95 3.03
N TRP A 28 -10.65 -2.61 4.18
CA TRP A 28 -9.93 -3.86 4.49
C TRP A 28 -10.19 -4.94 3.44
N ARG A 29 -11.45 -5.14 3.05
CA ARG A 29 -11.81 -6.16 2.03
C ARG A 29 -11.19 -5.87 0.66
N VAL A 30 -11.18 -4.61 0.26
CA VAL A 30 -10.52 -4.17 -1.00
C VAL A 30 -9.02 -4.38 -0.91
N PHE A 31 -8.39 -3.97 0.19
CA PHE A 31 -6.96 -4.14 0.41
C PHE A 31 -6.53 -5.61 0.33
N TYR A 32 -7.18 -6.49 1.08
CA TYR A 32 -6.87 -7.93 1.04
C TYR A 32 -7.26 -8.57 -0.29
N GLY A 33 -8.30 -8.12 -0.95
CA GLY A 33 -8.68 -8.57 -2.30
C GLY A 33 -7.63 -8.19 -3.34
N PHE A 34 -7.14 -6.97 -3.29
CA PHE A 34 -6.08 -6.46 -4.16
C PHE A 34 -4.75 -7.21 -3.94
N THR A 35 -4.33 -7.36 -2.68
CA THR A 35 -3.13 -8.10 -2.31
C THR A 35 -3.17 -9.53 -2.83
N ARG A 36 -4.27 -10.24 -2.58
CA ARG A 36 -4.48 -11.61 -3.06
C ARG A 36 -4.45 -11.73 -4.57
N TRP A 37 -4.98 -10.72 -5.29
CA TRP A 37 -4.91 -10.64 -6.74
C TRP A 37 -3.47 -10.51 -7.22
N GLN A 38 -2.68 -9.60 -6.64
CA GLN A 38 -1.27 -9.40 -7.00
C GLN A 38 -0.47 -10.70 -6.80
N GLU A 39 -0.58 -11.32 -5.61
CA GLU A 39 0.11 -12.56 -5.28
C GLU A 39 -0.32 -13.73 -6.18
N GLY A 40 -1.61 -13.79 -6.54
CA GLY A 40 -2.14 -14.78 -7.49
C GLY A 40 -1.55 -14.62 -8.88
N CYS A 41 -1.46 -13.38 -9.38
CA CYS A 41 -0.82 -13.10 -10.66
C CYS A 41 0.66 -13.49 -10.65
N GLU A 42 1.37 -13.18 -9.58
CA GLU A 42 2.78 -13.48 -9.42
C GLU A 42 3.05 -14.99 -9.44
N LYS A 43 2.27 -15.76 -8.71
CA LYS A 43 2.37 -17.24 -8.73
C LYS A 43 2.12 -17.83 -10.11
N VAL A 44 1.16 -17.30 -10.85
CA VAL A 44 0.82 -17.80 -12.20
C VAL A 44 1.87 -17.39 -13.22
N ALA A 45 2.32 -16.12 -13.19
CA ALA A 45 3.19 -15.56 -14.20
C ALA A 45 4.66 -15.89 -13.99
N ASN A 46 5.14 -15.81 -12.76
CA ASN A 46 6.57 -15.82 -12.43
C ASN A 46 6.96 -16.97 -11.49
N GLN A 47 6.00 -17.69 -10.93
CA GLN A 47 6.21 -18.80 -9.99
C GLN A 47 7.08 -18.41 -8.77
N THR A 48 6.94 -17.18 -8.29
CA THR A 48 7.62 -16.69 -7.10
C THR A 48 6.68 -16.55 -5.90
N ASP A 49 7.26 -16.45 -4.69
CA ASP A 49 6.54 -16.25 -3.42
C ASP A 49 6.66 -14.81 -2.93
N LEU A 50 6.58 -13.84 -3.84
CA LEU A 50 6.54 -12.43 -3.47
C LEU A 50 5.18 -12.08 -2.86
N THR A 51 5.23 -11.41 -1.73
CA THR A 51 4.04 -10.88 -1.06
C THR A 51 3.52 -9.63 -1.75
N GLY A 52 2.25 -9.26 -1.55
CA GLY A 52 1.69 -8.04 -2.09
C GLY A 52 2.46 -6.78 -1.70
N SER A 53 3.08 -6.74 -0.52
CA SER A 53 3.97 -5.66 -0.09
C SER A 53 5.24 -5.57 -0.94
N GLU A 54 5.88 -6.70 -1.24
CA GLU A 54 7.07 -6.77 -2.09
C GLU A 54 6.74 -6.44 -3.54
N LEU A 55 5.60 -6.91 -4.04
CA LEU A 55 5.10 -6.60 -5.38
C LEU A 55 4.79 -5.10 -5.55
N SER A 56 4.11 -4.50 -4.58
CA SER A 56 3.84 -3.06 -4.58
C SER A 56 5.15 -2.26 -4.64
N LEU A 57 6.15 -2.66 -3.84
CA LEU A 57 7.48 -2.04 -3.83
C LEU A 57 8.18 -2.18 -5.19
N LEU A 58 8.14 -3.37 -5.81
CA LEU A 58 8.72 -3.63 -7.12
C LEU A 58 8.10 -2.74 -8.21
N HIS A 59 6.77 -2.63 -8.24
CA HIS A 59 6.07 -1.74 -9.17
C HIS A 59 6.41 -0.27 -8.96
N ILE A 60 6.51 0.20 -7.70
CA ILE A 60 6.89 1.59 -7.39
C ILE A 60 8.35 1.86 -7.81
N ILE A 61 9.27 0.90 -7.63
CA ILE A 61 10.66 1.05 -8.08
C ILE A 61 10.70 1.21 -9.60
N ARG A 62 9.93 0.45 -10.36
CA ARG A 62 9.84 0.55 -11.82
C ARG A 62 9.20 1.88 -12.28
N MET A 63 8.30 2.44 -11.50
CA MET A 63 7.52 3.61 -11.90
C MET A 63 8.42 4.81 -12.23
N LYS A 64 8.13 5.51 -13.37
CA LYS A 64 8.86 6.70 -13.86
C LYS A 64 10.32 6.43 -14.28
N ASP A 65 10.69 5.19 -14.59
CA ASP A 65 11.97 4.78 -15.18
C ASP A 65 13.23 5.47 -14.58
N ARG A 66 13.22 5.64 -13.25
CA ARG A 66 14.36 6.18 -12.50
C ARG A 66 14.57 5.45 -11.20
N SER A 67 15.81 5.45 -10.74
CA SER A 67 16.14 4.93 -9.42
C SER A 67 15.48 5.74 -8.29
N LYS A 68 15.24 5.12 -7.15
CA LYS A 68 14.61 5.73 -5.98
C LYS A 68 15.36 5.36 -4.71
N THR A 69 15.50 6.34 -3.82
CA THR A 69 16.05 6.11 -2.47
C THR A 69 15.03 5.41 -1.58
N ILE A 70 15.48 4.84 -0.47
CA ILE A 70 14.56 4.21 0.49
C ILE A 70 13.54 5.20 1.05
N ASN A 71 13.96 6.44 1.33
CA ASN A 71 13.06 7.47 1.84
C ASN A 71 11.98 7.88 0.81
N GLU A 72 12.32 7.86 -0.50
CA GLU A 72 11.30 8.04 -1.53
C GLU A 72 10.33 6.87 -1.59
N LEU A 73 10.83 5.63 -1.46
CA LEU A 73 10.01 4.43 -1.52
C LEU A 73 9.03 4.36 -0.33
N THR A 74 9.49 4.66 0.89
CA THR A 74 8.62 4.71 2.07
C THR A 74 7.54 5.77 1.92
N ARG A 75 7.90 6.98 1.47
CA ARG A 75 6.94 8.06 1.23
C ARG A 75 5.92 7.72 0.14
N LEU A 76 6.36 7.14 -1.00
CA LEU A 76 5.47 6.77 -2.11
C LEU A 76 4.49 5.66 -1.74
N LEU A 77 4.86 4.80 -0.79
CA LEU A 77 4.00 3.73 -0.27
C LEU A 77 3.20 4.15 0.96
N ASN A 78 3.34 5.40 1.40
CA ASN A 78 2.77 5.91 2.65
C ASN A 78 3.10 5.00 3.85
N ARG A 79 4.39 4.67 4.00
CA ARG A 79 4.91 3.79 5.05
C ARG A 79 5.94 4.53 5.90
N ASP A 80 6.01 4.21 7.17
CA ASP A 80 6.99 4.71 8.15
C ASP A 80 7.97 3.63 8.63
N ASP A 81 7.69 2.35 8.31
CA ASP A 81 8.43 1.18 8.76
C ASP A 81 9.64 0.87 7.86
N ASN A 82 10.67 1.70 7.92
CA ASN A 82 11.90 1.50 7.15
C ASN A 82 12.52 0.09 7.27
N PHE A 83 12.31 -0.57 8.43
CA PHE A 83 12.83 -1.93 8.64
C PHE A 83 12.19 -2.94 7.68
N ASN A 84 10.87 -2.97 7.59
CA ASN A 84 10.17 -3.90 6.70
C ASN A 84 10.37 -3.55 5.23
N VAL A 85 10.48 -2.25 4.89
CA VAL A 85 10.82 -1.83 3.53
C VAL A 85 12.22 -2.32 3.16
N ASN A 86 13.21 -2.19 4.06
CA ASN A 86 14.55 -2.73 3.84
C ASN A 86 14.54 -4.26 3.66
N TYR A 87 13.79 -4.98 4.46
CA TYR A 87 13.65 -6.43 4.31
C TYR A 87 13.12 -6.81 2.93
N SER A 88 12.06 -6.14 2.48
CA SER A 88 11.49 -6.34 1.14
C SER A 88 12.49 -6.00 0.03
N ILE A 89 13.25 -4.91 0.17
CA ILE A 89 14.34 -4.55 -0.76
C ILE A 89 15.37 -5.66 -0.85
N GLN A 90 15.85 -6.20 0.28
CA GLN A 90 16.84 -7.27 0.28
C GLN A 90 16.31 -8.54 -0.42
N LYS A 91 15.04 -8.88 -0.20
CA LYS A 91 14.41 -10.02 -0.89
C LYS A 91 14.31 -9.78 -2.39
N LEU A 92 13.93 -8.58 -2.85
CA LEU A 92 13.88 -8.24 -4.28
C LEU A 92 15.28 -8.26 -4.94
N ILE A 93 16.31 -7.80 -4.22
CA ILE A 93 17.71 -7.90 -4.68
C ILE A 93 18.14 -9.37 -4.80
N LYS A 94 17.85 -10.18 -3.76
CA LYS A 94 18.18 -11.61 -3.76
C LYS A 94 17.52 -12.36 -4.93
N ASN A 95 16.31 -11.94 -5.31
CA ASN A 95 15.62 -12.51 -6.48
C ASN A 95 16.08 -11.90 -7.82
N GLY A 96 17.05 -10.98 -7.81
CA GLY A 96 17.58 -10.37 -9.03
C GLY A 96 16.64 -9.37 -9.71
N LEU A 97 15.55 -8.96 -9.06
CA LEU A 97 14.52 -8.11 -9.66
C LEU A 97 14.85 -6.61 -9.61
N ILE A 98 15.66 -6.21 -8.63
CA ILE A 98 16.17 -4.86 -8.47
C ILE A 98 17.66 -4.89 -8.16
N ARG A 99 18.32 -3.76 -8.37
CA ARG A 99 19.72 -3.59 -7.97
C ARG A 99 19.93 -2.28 -7.21
N LYS A 100 20.94 -2.31 -6.35
CA LYS A 100 21.39 -1.16 -5.58
C LYS A 100 22.43 -0.39 -6.38
N ILE A 101 22.29 0.92 -6.49
CA ILE A 101 23.24 1.80 -7.17
C ILE A 101 23.62 2.97 -6.26
N LEU A 102 24.74 3.61 -6.53
CA LEU A 102 25.12 4.86 -5.87
C LEU A 102 24.26 5.99 -6.43
N SER A 103 23.53 6.69 -5.56
CA SER A 103 22.68 7.83 -5.94
C SER A 103 23.48 9.12 -6.16
N ASP A 104 24.67 9.22 -5.53
CA ASP A 104 25.59 10.36 -5.69
C ASP A 104 27.04 9.84 -5.73
N LYS A 105 27.77 10.21 -6.79
CA LYS A 105 29.19 9.85 -6.95
C LYS A 105 30.09 10.44 -5.84
N ASN A 106 29.66 11.55 -5.25
CA ASN A 106 30.39 12.24 -4.19
C ASN A 106 30.03 11.74 -2.79
N ASN A 107 28.91 11.01 -2.64
CA ASN A 107 28.47 10.43 -1.39
C ASN A 107 28.36 8.91 -1.46
N LYS A 108 29.45 8.22 -1.12
CA LYS A 108 29.52 6.75 -1.14
C LYS A 108 28.53 6.03 -0.21
N LYS A 109 27.77 6.77 0.62
CA LYS A 109 26.73 6.24 1.53
C LYS A 109 25.33 6.47 1.01
N ALA A 110 25.14 7.24 -0.06
CA ALA A 110 23.84 7.50 -0.66
C ALA A 110 23.53 6.44 -1.71
N PHE A 111 22.55 5.61 -1.45
CA PHE A 111 22.13 4.55 -2.34
C PHE A 111 20.70 4.76 -2.84
N SER A 112 20.47 4.30 -4.06
CA SER A 112 19.13 4.17 -4.65
C SER A 112 18.96 2.77 -5.26
N TYR A 113 17.75 2.46 -5.62
CA TYR A 113 17.36 1.16 -6.16
C TYR A 113 16.70 1.38 -7.53
N GLU A 114 17.04 0.52 -8.46
CA GLU A 114 16.46 0.52 -9.79
C GLU A 114 16.06 -0.90 -10.19
N ILE A 115 15.13 -1.00 -11.12
CA ILE A 115 14.68 -2.27 -11.66
C ILE A 115 15.74 -2.87 -12.58
N THR A 116 15.83 -4.20 -12.59
CA THR A 116 16.66 -4.96 -13.54
C THR A 116 15.85 -5.39 -14.75
N GLU A 117 16.50 -5.95 -15.78
CA GLU A 117 15.81 -6.56 -16.91
C GLU A 117 14.88 -7.70 -16.47
N GLU A 118 15.29 -8.49 -15.47
CA GLU A 118 14.45 -9.55 -14.92
C GLU A 118 13.25 -9.00 -14.18
N GLY A 119 13.44 -7.92 -13.41
CA GLY A 119 12.33 -7.21 -12.77
C GLY A 119 11.35 -6.58 -13.78
N ILE A 120 11.85 -6.11 -14.92
CA ILE A 120 10.99 -5.62 -16.02
C ILE A 120 10.15 -6.77 -16.57
N LYS A 121 10.75 -7.92 -16.89
CA LYS A 121 10.02 -9.11 -17.38
C LYS A 121 8.96 -9.57 -16.37
N ASN A 122 9.32 -9.61 -15.09
CA ASN A 122 8.41 -10.00 -14.02
C ASN A 122 7.19 -9.07 -13.98
N THR A 123 7.41 -7.76 -13.96
CA THR A 123 6.32 -6.77 -13.91
C THR A 123 5.53 -6.68 -15.23
N ASP A 124 6.12 -6.98 -16.39
CA ASP A 124 5.41 -7.09 -17.67
C ASP A 124 4.47 -8.30 -17.70
N ALA A 125 4.88 -9.42 -17.13
CA ALA A 125 4.02 -10.60 -17.00
C ALA A 125 2.78 -10.31 -16.14
N TYR A 126 2.93 -9.61 -15.02
CA TYR A 126 1.79 -9.10 -14.23
C TYR A 126 0.90 -8.16 -15.07
N THR A 127 1.51 -7.24 -15.83
CA THR A 127 0.77 -6.28 -16.66
C THR A 127 -0.08 -7.00 -17.72
N ALA A 128 0.43 -8.05 -18.33
CA ALA A 128 -0.30 -8.86 -19.30
C ALA A 128 -1.54 -9.53 -18.66
N LEU A 129 -1.41 -10.14 -17.48
CA LEU A 129 -2.55 -10.70 -16.74
C LEU A 129 -3.54 -9.62 -16.32
N ARG A 130 -3.05 -8.47 -15.89
CA ARG A 130 -3.89 -7.32 -15.52
C ARG A 130 -4.73 -6.84 -16.71
N GLN A 131 -4.15 -6.76 -17.90
CA GLN A 131 -4.86 -6.36 -19.13
C GLN A 131 -5.89 -7.40 -19.53
N SER A 132 -5.52 -8.68 -19.57
CA SER A 132 -6.39 -9.74 -20.08
C SER A 132 -7.54 -10.11 -19.14
N ILE A 133 -7.41 -9.85 -17.82
CA ILE A 133 -8.40 -10.26 -16.83
C ILE A 133 -9.05 -9.02 -16.17
N LEU A 134 -8.27 -8.24 -15.43
CA LEU A 134 -8.82 -7.16 -14.59
C LEU A 134 -9.40 -6.02 -15.42
N ILE A 135 -8.69 -5.55 -16.44
CA ILE A 135 -9.17 -4.48 -17.32
C ILE A 135 -10.43 -4.91 -18.08
N GLU A 136 -10.49 -6.15 -18.56
CA GLU A 136 -11.68 -6.66 -19.25
C GLU A 136 -12.89 -6.78 -18.30
N LEU A 137 -12.69 -7.12 -17.04
CA LEU A 137 -13.75 -7.10 -16.03
C LEU A 137 -14.22 -5.67 -15.73
N LEU A 138 -13.29 -4.71 -15.62
CA LEU A 138 -13.61 -3.29 -15.38
C LEU A 138 -14.41 -2.67 -16.52
N LYS A 139 -14.09 -2.98 -17.79
CA LYS A 139 -14.84 -2.50 -18.96
C LYS A 139 -16.33 -2.87 -18.91
N LYS A 140 -16.68 -3.96 -18.23
CA LYS A 140 -18.08 -4.40 -18.05
C LYS A 140 -18.81 -3.60 -16.95
N LYS A 141 -18.12 -2.78 -16.16
CA LYS A 141 -18.65 -2.00 -15.04
C LYS A 141 -18.72 -0.51 -15.41
N LYS A 142 -19.61 -0.16 -16.32
CA LYS A 142 -19.74 1.20 -16.89
C LYS A 142 -19.98 2.32 -15.87
N GLU A 143 -20.57 1.99 -14.71
CA GLU A 143 -20.90 2.96 -13.66
C GLU A 143 -19.75 3.21 -12.68
N LEU A 144 -18.64 2.46 -12.79
CA LEU A 144 -17.51 2.59 -11.86
C LEU A 144 -16.59 3.73 -12.30
N ASN A 145 -16.73 4.89 -11.65
CA ASN A 145 -15.87 6.05 -11.88
C ASN A 145 -14.61 5.95 -11.00
N LEU A 146 -13.53 5.40 -11.57
CA LEU A 146 -12.26 5.22 -10.84
C LEU A 146 -11.58 6.54 -10.49
N GLU A 147 -11.73 7.58 -11.32
CA GLU A 147 -11.15 8.91 -11.07
C GLU A 147 -11.72 9.50 -9.78
N LYS A 148 -13.05 9.52 -9.65
CA LYS A 148 -13.71 9.97 -8.43
C LYS A 148 -13.30 9.18 -7.18
N PHE A 149 -13.11 7.86 -7.31
CA PHE A 149 -12.63 7.06 -6.19
C PHE A 149 -11.18 7.37 -5.83
N THR A 150 -10.33 7.67 -6.82
CA THR A 150 -8.94 8.08 -6.60
C THR A 150 -8.87 9.39 -5.81
N ASP A 151 -9.73 10.36 -6.11
CA ASP A 151 -9.80 11.63 -5.37
C ASP A 151 -10.21 11.36 -3.91
N VAL A 152 -11.26 10.58 -3.69
CA VAL A 152 -11.69 10.20 -2.33
C VAL A 152 -10.58 9.49 -1.56
N LEU A 153 -9.87 8.55 -2.17
CA LEU A 153 -8.75 7.87 -1.52
C LEU A 153 -7.61 8.83 -1.17
N SER A 154 -7.34 9.83 -2.01
CA SER A 154 -6.33 10.86 -1.74
C SER A 154 -6.69 11.72 -0.52
N GLU A 155 -7.97 12.12 -0.39
CA GLU A 155 -8.47 12.84 0.79
C GLU A 155 -8.36 11.97 2.07
N LEU A 156 -8.70 10.69 1.97
CA LEU A 156 -8.62 9.76 3.09
C LEU A 156 -7.19 9.51 3.56
N ILE A 157 -6.22 9.42 2.64
CA ILE A 157 -4.80 9.34 2.99
C ILE A 157 -4.42 10.53 3.87
N ALA A 158 -4.80 11.76 3.48
CA ALA A 158 -4.49 12.96 4.26
C ALA A 158 -5.15 12.94 5.65
N ILE A 159 -6.40 12.45 5.76
CA ILE A 159 -7.11 12.31 7.03
C ILE A 159 -6.40 11.32 7.95
N TYR A 160 -6.04 10.13 7.45
CA TYR A 160 -5.35 9.13 8.26
C TYR A 160 -3.94 9.58 8.66
N GLU A 161 -3.21 10.30 7.79
CA GLU A 161 -1.92 10.90 8.14
C GLU A 161 -2.04 11.94 9.26
N GLU A 162 -3.11 12.76 9.26
CA GLU A 162 -3.36 13.73 10.34
C GLU A 162 -3.74 13.03 11.64
N ALA A 163 -4.58 11.99 11.56
CA ALA A 163 -4.97 11.19 12.71
C ALA A 163 -3.75 10.50 13.34
N ASP A 164 -2.84 9.95 12.51
CA ASP A 164 -1.60 9.32 12.98
C ASP A 164 -0.68 10.34 13.67
N ARG A 165 -0.44 11.51 13.05
CA ARG A 165 0.31 12.61 13.70
C ARG A 165 -0.28 12.97 15.05
N THR A 166 -1.61 13.02 15.15
CA THR A 166 -2.31 13.33 16.41
C THR A 166 -2.08 12.25 17.46
N VAL A 167 -2.18 10.97 17.08
CA VAL A 167 -1.90 9.84 17.99
C VAL A 167 -0.47 9.89 18.52
N LEU A 168 0.51 10.25 17.68
CA LEU A 168 1.92 10.37 18.10
C LEU A 168 2.12 11.45 19.18
N THR A 169 1.33 12.53 19.17
CA THR A 169 1.39 13.54 20.26
C THR A 169 0.99 12.95 21.61
N TYR A 170 0.04 12.02 21.63
CA TYR A 170 -0.38 11.35 22.85
C TYR A 170 0.64 10.33 23.39
N MET A 171 1.55 9.83 22.54
CA MET A 171 2.61 8.90 22.98
C MET A 171 3.67 9.59 23.84
N GLY A 172 3.87 10.92 23.69
CA GLY A 172 4.75 11.74 24.52
C GLY A 172 4.20 11.96 25.94
N ASP A 173 2.86 11.97 26.13
CA ASP A 173 2.16 12.36 27.36
C ASP A 173 1.54 11.16 28.09
N LYS A 174 2.25 10.04 28.19
CA LYS A 174 1.78 8.76 28.74
C LYS A 174 0.96 8.77 30.05
N PRO A 175 1.10 9.70 31.02
CA PRO A 175 0.29 9.67 32.25
C PRO A 175 -1.12 10.26 32.10
N GLU A 176 -1.35 11.19 31.19
CA GLU A 176 -2.64 11.93 31.12
C GLU A 176 -3.68 11.31 30.16
N VAL A 177 -3.23 10.66 29.08
CA VAL A 177 -4.11 10.08 28.07
C VAL A 177 -4.94 8.93 28.64
N SER A 178 -4.35 8.10 29.50
CA SER A 178 -5.10 7.01 30.17
C SER A 178 -6.20 7.53 31.10
N LYS A 179 -6.12 8.78 31.59
CA LYS A 179 -7.14 9.43 32.41
C LYS A 179 -8.24 10.08 31.56
N LYS A 180 -7.93 10.59 30.36
CA LYS A 180 -8.92 11.18 29.45
C LYS A 180 -9.77 10.10 28.77
N LEU A 181 -9.17 9.00 28.34
CA LEU A 181 -9.88 7.87 27.71
C LEU A 181 -10.80 7.11 28.67
N LYS A 182 -10.54 7.16 30.01
CA LYS A 182 -11.41 6.53 31.03
C LYS A 182 -12.61 7.39 31.42
N LYS A 183 -12.73 8.63 30.92
CA LYS A 183 -13.83 9.56 31.25
C LYS A 183 -14.84 9.74 30.11
N GLN A 184 -14.66 9.06 28.97
CA GLN A 184 -15.61 8.95 27.87
C GLN A 184 -16.30 7.56 27.90
#